data_f005b1f5b4f1ace5c00410b35a45e759
#
_entry.id   f005b1f5b4f1ace5c00410b35a45e759
#
_cell.length_a   1.000
_cell.length_b   1.000
_cell.length_c   1.000
_cell.angle_alpha   90.00
_cell.angle_beta   90.00
_cell.angle_gamma   90.00
#
_symmetry.space_group_name_H-M   'P 1'
#
loop_
_entity.id
_entity.type
_entity.pdbx_description
1 polymer ?
#
loop_
_entity_poly.entity_id
_entity_poly.type
_entity_poly.pdbx_seq_one_letter_code
_entity_poly.pdbx_strand_id
1 'polypeptide(L)'
;QMLFPETLDYQRELADKLNLTDIRLIRADRRDTTFEDPDGTLHQFNTDSCCNLRKIVPLERALRGFDGWITGRKRFQASTRSALQFFENEDGKRIKVNPLAYWGREDLEEYMVNNRLPRHPLVAKGFPSIGCAPCTSPVAEGEDPRSGRWRGQAKVECGIHFINGRAVRGPLPAAEAEAAALKENVA
;
A
#
# COMPACT_ATOMS: atom_id res chain seq x y z
N GLN A 1 8.33 3.80 7.66
CA GLN A 1 7.64 4.84 6.89
C GLN A 1 7.77 6.18 7.58
N MET A 2 7.64 7.24 6.80
CA MET A 2 7.59 8.64 7.28
C MET A 2 6.11 9.08 7.21
N LEU A 3 5.30 8.59 8.14
CA LEU A 3 3.86 8.84 8.15
C LEU A 3 3.52 10.24 8.69
N PHE A 4 2.38 10.76 8.28
CA PHE A 4 1.78 11.93 8.92
C PHE A 4 1.43 11.61 10.38
N PRO A 5 1.55 12.56 11.31
CA PRO A 5 1.06 12.39 12.67
C PRO A 5 -0.42 11.99 12.71
N GLU A 6 -1.25 12.61 11.88
CA GLU A 6 -2.67 12.31 11.75
C GLU A 6 -2.94 10.84 11.36
N THR A 7 -2.04 10.21 10.59
CA THR A 7 -2.16 8.78 10.26
C THR A 7 -1.91 7.89 11.47
N LEU A 8 -0.97 8.28 12.34
CA LEU A 8 -0.68 7.53 13.56
C LEU A 8 -1.81 7.69 14.60
N ASP A 9 -2.39 8.87 14.69
CA ASP A 9 -3.53 9.12 15.58
C ASP A 9 -4.78 8.38 15.10
N TYR A 10 -5.06 8.44 13.79
CA TYR A 10 -6.15 7.71 13.17
C TYR A 10 -6.03 6.19 13.34
N GLN A 11 -4.81 5.66 13.27
CA GLN A 11 -4.57 4.23 13.54
C GLN A 11 -4.92 3.86 14.97
N ARG A 12 -4.62 4.70 15.96
CA ARG A 12 -5.00 4.47 17.37
C ARG A 12 -6.52 4.55 17.55
N GLU A 13 -7.16 5.59 16.98
CA GLU A 13 -8.62 5.74 17.00
C GLU A 13 -9.34 4.52 16.45
N LEU A 14 -8.88 3.99 15.30
CA LEU A 14 -9.45 2.78 14.71
C LEU A 14 -9.21 1.55 15.59
N ALA A 15 -8.04 1.43 16.17
CA ALA A 15 -7.70 0.34 17.07
C ALA A 15 -8.64 0.27 18.26
N ASP A 16 -8.85 1.40 18.92
CA ASP A 16 -9.74 1.52 20.07
C ASP A 16 -11.19 1.27 19.68
N LYS A 17 -11.65 1.90 18.56
CA LYS A 17 -13.03 1.76 18.10
C LYS A 17 -13.39 0.33 17.69
N LEU A 18 -12.45 -0.40 17.09
CA LEU A 18 -12.66 -1.75 16.61
C LEU A 18 -12.20 -2.83 17.61
N ASN A 19 -11.77 -2.44 18.81
CA ASN A 19 -11.23 -3.32 19.84
C ASN A 19 -10.12 -4.25 19.34
N LEU A 20 -9.20 -3.71 18.51
CA LEU A 20 -8.10 -4.49 17.97
C LEU A 20 -7.04 -4.75 19.05
N THR A 21 -6.69 -6.01 19.28
CA THR A 21 -5.80 -6.42 20.37
C THR A 21 -4.37 -6.77 19.93
N ASP A 22 -4.17 -7.15 18.66
CA ASP A 22 -2.83 -7.47 18.11
C ASP A 22 -2.45 -6.48 17.01
N ILE A 23 -1.93 -5.34 17.41
CA ILE A 23 -1.46 -4.30 16.50
C ILE A 23 0.05 -4.24 16.54
N ARG A 24 0.69 -4.48 15.40
CA ARG A 24 2.15 -4.52 15.27
C ARG A 24 2.65 -3.41 14.36
N LEU A 25 3.30 -2.41 14.93
CA LEU A 25 3.95 -1.33 14.19
C LEU A 25 5.34 -1.79 13.72
N ILE A 26 5.41 -2.30 12.50
CA ILE A 26 6.67 -2.76 11.92
C ILE A 26 7.42 -1.58 11.29
N ARG A 27 8.65 -1.38 11.70
CA ARG A 27 9.54 -0.31 11.23
C ARG A 27 10.77 -0.87 10.56
N ALA A 28 11.42 -0.08 9.73
CA ALA A 28 12.76 -0.37 9.23
C ALA A 28 13.74 -0.53 10.42
N ASP A 29 14.76 -1.35 10.24
CA ASP A 29 15.81 -1.49 11.23
C ASP A 29 16.56 -0.16 11.40
N ARG A 30 16.90 0.18 12.64
CA ARG A 30 17.61 1.42 12.93
C ARG A 30 19.01 1.44 12.34
N ARG A 31 19.69 0.29 12.30
CA ARG A 31 21.02 0.19 11.71
C ARG A 31 20.97 0.44 10.22
N ASP A 32 20.01 -0.19 9.52
CA ASP A 32 19.81 0.00 8.08
C ASP A 32 19.47 1.45 7.75
N THR A 33 18.57 2.08 8.52
CA THR A 33 18.21 3.48 8.31
C THR A 33 19.37 4.43 8.61
N THR A 34 20.16 4.17 9.63
CA THR A 34 21.35 4.99 9.95
C THR A 34 22.42 4.87 8.86
N PHE A 35 22.56 3.69 8.25
CA PHE A 35 23.56 3.44 7.22
C PHE A 35 23.11 3.94 5.83
N GLU A 36 21.88 3.62 5.42
CA GLU A 36 21.38 3.91 4.06
C GLU A 36 20.74 5.30 3.91
N ASP A 37 20.26 5.89 5.00
CA ASP A 37 19.54 7.18 4.99
C ASP A 37 19.73 7.92 6.32
N PRO A 38 20.99 8.27 6.67
CA PRO A 38 21.32 8.89 7.95
C PRO A 38 20.57 10.21 8.18
N ASP A 39 20.40 11.01 7.13
CA ASP A 39 19.75 12.32 7.19
C ASP A 39 18.25 12.28 6.94
N GLY A 40 17.67 11.12 6.62
CA GLY A 40 16.25 10.97 6.30
C GLY A 40 15.84 11.56 4.95
N THR A 41 16.77 11.84 4.06
CA THR A 41 16.56 12.55 2.79
C THR A 41 16.52 11.66 1.55
N LEU A 42 16.73 10.35 1.70
CA LEU A 42 16.77 9.39 0.60
C LEU A 42 15.53 9.46 -0.31
N HIS A 43 14.36 9.83 0.24
CA HIS A 43 13.13 10.01 -0.52
C HIS A 43 13.21 11.13 -1.58
N GLN A 44 14.12 12.09 -1.45
CA GLN A 44 14.32 13.19 -2.38
C GLN A 44 15.14 12.76 -3.60
N PHE A 45 16.09 11.86 -3.41
CA PHE A 45 17.05 11.43 -4.45
C PHE A 45 16.67 10.09 -5.07
N ASN A 46 16.17 9.16 -4.27
CA ASN A 46 15.80 7.82 -4.71
C ASN A 46 14.59 7.31 -3.93
N THR A 47 13.40 7.64 -4.42
CA THR A 47 12.13 7.24 -3.82
C THR A 47 11.97 5.72 -3.73
N ASP A 48 12.52 4.97 -4.69
CA ASP A 48 12.44 3.51 -4.71
C ASP A 48 13.29 2.89 -3.61
N SER A 49 14.53 3.34 -3.45
CA SER A 49 15.38 2.87 -2.35
C SER A 49 14.79 3.25 -0.99
N CYS A 50 14.23 4.45 -0.85
CA CYS A 50 13.52 4.85 0.36
C CYS A 50 12.31 3.94 0.66
N CYS A 51 11.49 3.62 -0.36
CA CYS A 51 10.37 2.70 -0.21
C CYS A 51 10.83 1.28 0.13
N ASN A 52 11.93 0.81 -0.46
CA ASN A 52 12.51 -0.49 -0.15
C ASN A 52 12.92 -0.57 1.32
N LEU A 53 13.77 0.36 1.74
CA LEU A 53 14.29 0.43 3.12
C LEU A 53 13.16 0.53 4.15
N ARG A 54 12.17 1.39 3.92
CA ARG A 54 11.17 1.74 4.95
C ARG A 54 9.84 1.00 4.85
N LYS A 55 9.60 0.25 3.79
CA LYS A 55 8.33 -0.46 3.57
C LYS A 55 8.53 -1.92 3.18
N ILE A 56 9.30 -2.19 2.11
CA ILE A 56 9.37 -3.53 1.52
C ILE A 56 10.10 -4.48 2.46
N VAL A 57 11.33 -4.14 2.85
CA VAL A 57 12.13 -4.95 3.78
C VAL A 57 11.43 -5.20 5.12
N PRO A 58 10.85 -4.16 5.78
CA PRO A 58 10.07 -4.39 7.00
C PRO A 58 8.85 -5.28 6.81
N LEU A 59 8.11 -5.11 5.70
CA LEU A 59 6.94 -5.94 5.40
C LEU A 59 7.35 -7.41 5.17
N GLU A 60 8.38 -7.64 4.40
CA GLU A 60 8.90 -8.99 4.14
C GLU A 60 9.29 -9.69 5.44
N ARG A 61 9.93 -8.96 6.35
CA ARG A 61 10.25 -9.45 7.70
C ARG A 61 8.99 -9.75 8.50
N ALA A 62 7.97 -8.88 8.43
CA ALA A 62 6.72 -9.06 9.15
C ALA A 62 5.90 -10.25 8.66
N LEU A 63 6.01 -10.58 7.38
CA LEU A 63 5.27 -11.69 6.76
C LEU A 63 5.95 -13.05 6.92
N ARG A 64 7.13 -13.13 7.55
CA ARG A 64 7.78 -14.41 7.81
C ARG A 64 6.92 -15.27 8.73
N GLY A 65 6.68 -16.50 8.34
CA GLY A 65 5.88 -17.46 9.11
C GLY A 65 4.36 -17.33 8.92
N PHE A 66 3.91 -16.49 7.96
CA PHE A 66 2.52 -16.44 7.56
C PHE A 66 2.33 -17.07 6.19
N ASP A 67 1.28 -17.89 6.04
CA ASP A 67 0.91 -18.54 4.77
C ASP A 67 0.05 -17.62 3.89
N GLY A 68 -0.46 -16.54 4.44
CA GLY A 68 -1.24 -15.55 3.71
C GLY A 68 -1.36 -14.21 4.43
N TRP A 69 -1.79 -13.19 3.70
CA TRP A 69 -2.02 -11.86 4.23
C TRP A 69 -3.10 -11.11 3.47
N ILE A 70 -3.77 -10.18 4.14
CA ILE A 70 -4.88 -9.41 3.59
C ILE A 70 -4.41 -8.01 3.21
N THR A 71 -4.87 -7.51 2.06
CA THR A 71 -4.62 -6.13 1.62
C THR A 71 -5.93 -5.37 1.34
N GLY A 72 -5.92 -4.06 1.55
CA GLY A 72 -7.05 -3.19 1.25
C GLY A 72 -7.03 -2.60 -0.18
N ARG A 73 -6.33 -3.24 -1.13
CA ARG A 73 -6.25 -2.76 -2.51
C ARG A 73 -7.59 -2.92 -3.23
N LYS A 74 -7.85 -1.97 -4.16
CA LYS A 74 -9.06 -1.94 -4.98
C LYS A 74 -8.69 -1.62 -6.42
N ARG A 75 -9.43 -2.16 -7.40
CA ARG A 75 -9.17 -1.94 -8.83
C ARG A 75 -9.24 -0.46 -9.22
N PHE A 76 -10.25 0.25 -8.73
CA PHE A 76 -10.47 1.66 -9.09
C PHE A 76 -9.39 2.63 -8.59
N GLN A 77 -8.50 2.20 -7.70
CA GLN A 77 -7.51 3.10 -7.10
C GLN A 77 -6.38 3.50 -8.05
N ALA A 78 -6.06 2.68 -9.04
CA ALA A 78 -5.03 2.96 -10.04
C ALA A 78 -5.21 2.04 -11.26
N SER A 79 -4.82 2.49 -12.46
CA SER A 79 -4.82 1.68 -13.68
C SER A 79 -3.99 0.41 -13.54
N THR A 80 -2.87 0.48 -12.81
CA THR A 80 -2.01 -0.67 -12.49
C THR A 80 -2.69 -1.75 -11.66
N ARG A 81 -3.89 -1.48 -11.11
CA ARG A 81 -4.68 -2.41 -10.31
C ARG A 81 -5.92 -2.92 -11.02
N SER A 82 -6.14 -2.59 -12.29
CA SER A 82 -7.34 -2.97 -13.04
C SER A 82 -7.55 -4.49 -13.08
N ALA A 83 -6.47 -5.26 -13.13
CA ALA A 83 -6.48 -6.73 -13.15
C ALA A 83 -6.34 -7.39 -11.76
N LEU A 84 -6.49 -6.61 -10.67
CA LEU A 84 -6.34 -7.14 -9.31
C LEU A 84 -7.35 -8.25 -9.04
N GLN A 85 -6.87 -9.42 -8.60
CA GLN A 85 -7.71 -10.57 -8.25
C GLN A 85 -8.01 -10.61 -6.75
N PHE A 86 -9.06 -11.36 -6.36
CA PHE A 86 -9.36 -11.64 -4.95
C PHE A 86 -8.19 -12.35 -4.27
N PHE A 87 -7.63 -13.35 -4.93
CA PHE A 87 -6.50 -14.13 -4.45
C PHE A 87 -5.35 -13.99 -5.43
N GLU A 88 -4.17 -13.73 -4.93
CA GLU A 88 -2.93 -13.72 -5.69
C GLU A 88 -1.97 -14.70 -5.01
N ASN A 89 -1.43 -15.64 -5.80
CA ASN A 89 -0.41 -16.54 -5.32
C ASN A 89 0.96 -15.85 -5.39
N GLU A 90 1.64 -15.72 -4.27
CA GLU A 90 3.01 -15.19 -4.20
C GLU A 90 4.03 -16.34 -4.34
N ASP A 91 4.18 -16.85 -5.56
CA ASP A 91 5.18 -17.88 -5.95
C ASP A 91 5.11 -19.17 -5.09
N GLY A 92 3.92 -19.60 -4.73
CA GLY A 92 3.71 -20.78 -3.88
C GLY A 92 4.13 -20.60 -2.42
N LYS A 93 4.55 -19.41 -2.03
CA LYS A 93 4.97 -19.13 -0.65
C LYS A 93 3.83 -18.66 0.22
N ARG A 94 2.98 -17.80 -0.33
CA ARG A 94 1.88 -17.17 0.42
C ARG A 94 0.72 -16.85 -0.51
N ILE A 95 -0.46 -16.78 0.07
CA ILE A 95 -1.65 -16.26 -0.60
C ILE A 95 -1.89 -14.82 -0.16
N LYS A 96 -1.97 -13.92 -1.12
CA LYS A 96 -2.40 -12.54 -0.87
C LYS A 96 -3.89 -12.44 -1.14
N VAL A 97 -4.65 -11.94 -0.17
CA VAL A 97 -6.10 -11.80 -0.25
C VAL A 97 -6.47 -10.33 -0.38
N ASN A 98 -7.25 -9.98 -1.39
CA ASN A 98 -7.71 -8.62 -1.67
C ASN A 98 -9.24 -8.55 -1.58
N PRO A 99 -9.85 -8.59 -0.40
CA PRO A 99 -11.31 -8.69 -0.26
C PRO A 99 -12.07 -7.50 -0.83
N LEU A 100 -11.41 -6.37 -1.01
CA LEU A 100 -11.98 -5.15 -1.58
C LEU A 100 -11.66 -4.96 -3.08
N ALA A 101 -11.09 -5.98 -3.75
CA ALA A 101 -10.60 -5.84 -5.14
C ALA A 101 -11.68 -5.30 -6.09
N TYR A 102 -12.90 -5.79 -5.97
CA TYR A 102 -14.03 -5.48 -6.85
C TYR A 102 -14.96 -4.38 -6.32
N TRP A 103 -14.68 -3.83 -5.13
CA TRP A 103 -15.47 -2.75 -4.57
C TRP A 103 -15.28 -1.46 -5.37
N GLY A 104 -16.40 -0.78 -5.66
CA GLY A 104 -16.42 0.57 -6.18
C GLY A 104 -16.21 1.63 -5.07
N ARG A 105 -16.27 2.90 -5.47
CA ARG A 105 -16.21 4.02 -4.52
C ARG A 105 -17.46 4.08 -3.66
N GLU A 106 -18.61 3.82 -4.26
CA GLU A 106 -19.92 3.83 -3.62
C GLU A 106 -20.03 2.73 -2.56
N ASP A 107 -19.62 1.51 -2.89
CA ASP A 107 -19.59 0.39 -1.93
C ASP A 107 -18.77 0.71 -0.69
N LEU A 108 -17.59 1.32 -0.90
CA LEU A 108 -16.70 1.70 0.19
C LEU A 108 -17.32 2.79 1.07
N GLU A 109 -17.94 3.79 0.44
CA GLU A 109 -18.61 4.90 1.10
C GLU A 109 -19.77 4.39 1.95
N GLU A 110 -20.64 3.59 1.37
CA GLU A 110 -21.79 2.98 2.04
C GLU A 110 -21.33 2.13 3.22
N TYR A 111 -20.30 1.31 3.03
CA TYR A 111 -19.76 0.49 4.11
C TYR A 111 -19.23 1.33 5.26
N MET A 112 -18.50 2.41 4.97
CA MET A 112 -17.96 3.30 6.01
C MET A 112 -19.08 3.99 6.79
N VAL A 113 -20.14 4.44 6.11
CA VAL A 113 -21.30 5.09 6.73
C VAL A 113 -22.07 4.08 7.61
N ASN A 114 -22.43 2.93 7.03
CA ASN A 114 -23.22 1.89 7.71
C ASN A 114 -22.52 1.35 8.96
N ASN A 115 -21.20 1.28 8.93
CA ASN A 115 -20.39 0.82 10.07
C ASN A 115 -19.88 1.97 10.95
N ARG A 116 -20.28 3.22 10.67
CA ARG A 116 -19.87 4.42 11.42
C ARG A 116 -18.35 4.52 11.56
N LEU A 117 -17.61 4.16 10.52
CA LEU A 117 -16.15 4.23 10.55
C LEU A 117 -15.69 5.69 10.41
N PRO A 118 -14.72 6.12 11.21
CA PRO A 118 -14.17 7.47 11.07
C PRO A 118 -13.41 7.57 9.75
N ARG A 119 -13.43 8.76 9.16
CA ARG A 119 -12.60 9.07 7.99
C ARG A 119 -11.23 9.56 8.44
N HIS A 120 -10.22 9.26 7.66
CA HIS A 120 -8.90 9.81 7.92
C HIS A 120 -8.94 11.36 7.85
N PRO A 121 -8.44 12.08 8.87
CA PRO A 121 -8.61 13.54 8.99
C PRO A 121 -8.00 14.32 7.83
N LEU A 122 -6.97 13.81 7.17
CA LEU A 122 -6.37 14.46 6.01
C LEU A 122 -7.28 14.45 4.77
N VAL A 123 -8.31 13.59 4.70
CA VAL A 123 -9.26 13.59 3.57
C VAL A 123 -9.97 14.95 3.50
N ALA A 124 -10.41 15.49 4.62
CA ALA A 124 -11.04 16.82 4.70
C ALA A 124 -10.04 17.97 4.37
N LYS A 125 -8.75 17.69 4.40
CA LYS A 125 -7.67 18.65 4.04
C LYS A 125 -7.22 18.51 2.58
N GLY A 126 -7.96 17.79 1.73
CA GLY A 126 -7.65 17.62 0.31
C GLY A 126 -6.65 16.48 0.00
N PHE A 127 -6.50 15.50 0.89
CA PHE A 127 -5.64 14.33 0.67
C PHE A 127 -6.48 13.05 0.46
N PRO A 128 -7.04 12.80 -0.74
CA PRO A 128 -7.87 11.60 -0.99
C PRO A 128 -7.05 10.31 -1.07
N SER A 129 -5.73 10.41 -1.24
CA SER A 129 -4.81 9.27 -1.24
C SER A 129 -3.61 9.60 -0.36
N ILE A 130 -3.45 8.88 0.74
CA ILE A 130 -2.47 9.19 1.78
C ILE A 130 -1.34 8.15 1.78
N GLY A 131 -0.11 8.62 1.94
CA GLY A 131 1.09 7.79 2.06
C GLY A 131 2.10 8.37 3.05
N CYS A 132 3.39 8.36 2.70
CA CYS A 132 4.41 9.05 3.49
C CYS A 132 4.24 10.57 3.35
N ALA A 133 4.41 11.31 4.44
CA ALA A 133 4.27 12.77 4.45
C ALA A 133 5.13 13.47 3.38
N PRO A 134 6.44 13.16 3.23
CA PRO A 134 7.26 13.82 2.21
C PRO A 134 6.92 13.45 0.76
N CYS A 135 6.08 12.40 0.55
CA CYS A 135 5.72 11.91 -0.79
C CYS A 135 4.23 12.09 -1.09
N THR A 136 3.52 12.92 -0.34
CA THR A 136 2.08 13.11 -0.50
C THR A 136 1.74 14.59 -0.34
N SER A 137 1.06 15.13 -1.35
CA SER A 137 0.52 16.49 -1.35
C SER A 137 -1.01 16.47 -1.53
N PRO A 138 -1.71 17.54 -1.17
CA PRO A 138 -3.13 17.66 -1.47
C PRO A 138 -3.34 17.71 -2.99
N VAL A 139 -4.56 17.40 -3.42
CA VAL A 139 -4.98 17.48 -4.83
C VAL A 139 -6.03 18.58 -4.98
N ALA A 140 -6.05 19.22 -6.15
CA ALA A 140 -7.08 20.18 -6.49
C ALA A 140 -8.38 19.47 -6.85
N GLU A 141 -9.47 20.21 -6.85
CA GLU A 141 -10.77 19.70 -7.30
C GLU A 141 -10.70 19.29 -8.78
N GLY A 142 -11.18 18.08 -9.10
CA GLY A 142 -11.14 17.50 -10.45
C GLY A 142 -9.84 16.78 -10.80
N GLU A 143 -8.77 16.89 -9.99
CA GLU A 143 -7.56 16.08 -10.20
C GLU A 143 -7.81 14.60 -9.85
N ASP A 144 -7.02 13.71 -10.47
CA ASP A 144 -7.01 12.30 -10.05
C ASP A 144 -6.66 12.19 -8.56
N PRO A 145 -7.41 11.40 -7.77
CA PRO A 145 -7.18 11.26 -6.33
C PRO A 145 -5.76 10.83 -5.94
N ARG A 146 -5.00 10.27 -6.87
CA ARG A 146 -3.61 9.84 -6.61
C ARG A 146 -2.56 10.80 -7.17
N SER A 147 -2.93 11.85 -7.89
CA SER A 147 -2.00 12.85 -8.43
C SER A 147 -1.14 13.52 -7.35
N GLY A 148 -1.63 13.58 -6.12
CA GLY A 148 -0.86 14.04 -4.95
C GLY A 148 0.25 13.08 -4.49
N ARG A 149 0.30 11.83 -5.01
CA ARG A 149 1.33 10.84 -4.63
C ARG A 149 2.53 10.96 -5.57
N TRP A 150 3.72 11.16 -4.98
CA TRP A 150 4.97 11.36 -5.76
C TRP A 150 4.82 12.42 -6.86
N ARG A 151 4.11 13.52 -6.57
CA ARG A 151 3.86 14.60 -7.52
C ARG A 151 5.15 15.06 -8.19
N GLY A 152 5.14 15.14 -9.52
CA GLY A 152 6.31 15.46 -10.33
C GLY A 152 7.29 14.31 -10.57
N GLN A 153 6.98 13.09 -10.13
CA GLN A 153 7.78 11.89 -10.40
C GLN A 153 7.02 10.91 -11.29
N ALA A 154 7.73 10.11 -12.07
CA ALA A 154 7.13 9.06 -12.92
C ALA A 154 6.55 7.87 -12.12
N LYS A 155 6.67 7.90 -10.80
CA LYS A 155 6.23 6.83 -9.89
C LYS A 155 4.74 6.90 -9.64
N VAL A 156 4.02 5.81 -9.92
CA VAL A 156 2.56 5.69 -9.69
C VAL A 156 2.19 4.72 -8.57
N GLU A 157 3.08 3.81 -8.20
CA GLU A 157 2.85 2.81 -7.15
C GLU A 157 4.07 2.58 -6.27
N CYS A 158 3.83 2.27 -5.00
CA CYS A 158 4.86 1.74 -4.10
C CYS A 158 5.21 0.28 -4.40
N GLY A 159 4.46 -0.37 -5.30
CA GLY A 159 4.62 -1.70 -5.84
C GLY A 159 5.24 -2.72 -4.87
N ILE A 160 4.47 -3.26 -3.94
CA ILE A 160 4.90 -4.44 -3.20
C ILE A 160 4.35 -5.63 -3.97
N HIS A 161 5.08 -6.05 -5.00
CA HIS A 161 4.85 -7.29 -5.71
C HIS A 161 6.00 -8.22 -5.37
N PHE A 162 5.70 -9.46 -5.02
CA PHE A 162 6.69 -10.50 -4.82
C PHE A 162 6.66 -11.41 -6.03
N ILE A 163 7.76 -11.49 -6.77
CA ILE A 163 7.97 -12.47 -7.84
C ILE A 163 9.22 -13.27 -7.48
N ASN A 164 9.13 -14.59 -7.52
CA ASN A 164 10.22 -15.49 -7.14
C ASN A 164 10.80 -15.14 -5.75
N GLY A 165 9.92 -14.75 -4.81
CA GLY A 165 10.28 -14.40 -3.44
C GLY A 165 11.09 -13.13 -3.27
N ARG A 166 11.19 -12.28 -4.32
CA ARG A 166 11.79 -10.95 -4.26
C ARG A 166 10.73 -9.87 -4.49
N ALA A 167 10.82 -8.80 -3.74
CA ALA A 167 9.97 -7.63 -3.96
C ALA A 167 10.30 -6.98 -5.31
N VAL A 168 9.32 -6.91 -6.21
CA VAL A 168 9.47 -6.29 -7.53
C VAL A 168 8.89 -4.88 -7.49
N ARG A 169 9.61 -3.94 -8.09
CA ARG A 169 9.24 -2.52 -8.17
C ARG A 169 8.58 -2.25 -9.51
N GLY A 170 7.37 -1.75 -9.50
CA GLY A 170 6.65 -1.34 -10.71
C GLY A 170 5.55 -2.29 -11.16
N PRO A 171 4.84 -1.97 -12.25
CA PRO A 171 3.88 -2.88 -12.86
C PRO A 171 4.62 -4.14 -13.34
N LEU A 172 3.95 -5.29 -13.20
CA LEU A 172 4.43 -6.53 -13.82
C LEU A 172 4.59 -6.30 -15.32
N PRO A 173 5.67 -6.81 -15.97
CA PRO A 173 5.73 -6.89 -17.41
C PRO A 173 4.47 -7.60 -17.93
N ALA A 174 3.87 -7.08 -19.00
CA ALA A 174 2.61 -7.60 -19.55
C ALA A 174 2.66 -9.12 -19.82
N ALA A 175 3.80 -9.64 -20.25
CA ALA A 175 4.02 -11.07 -20.47
C ALA A 175 3.95 -11.93 -19.19
N GLU A 176 4.33 -11.39 -18.03
CA GLU A 176 4.26 -12.12 -16.76
C GLU A 176 2.85 -12.04 -16.13
N ALA A 177 2.13 -10.96 -16.41
CA ALA A 177 0.72 -10.83 -16.02
C ALA A 177 -0.18 -11.80 -16.80
N GLU A 178 0.07 -11.97 -18.11
CA GLU A 178 -0.62 -12.96 -18.95
C GLU A 178 -0.29 -14.41 -18.57
N ALA A 179 0.97 -14.70 -18.27
CA ALA A 179 1.39 -16.04 -17.85
C ALA A 179 0.81 -16.44 -16.47
N ALA A 180 0.59 -15.48 -15.58
CA ALA A 180 -0.10 -15.71 -14.31
C ALA A 180 -1.59 -15.97 -14.52
N ALA A 181 -2.24 -15.22 -15.41
CA ALA A 181 -3.66 -15.41 -15.74
C ALA A 181 -3.95 -16.73 -16.49
N LEU A 182 -3.02 -17.20 -17.32
CA LEU A 182 -3.14 -18.48 -18.05
C LEU A 182 -3.01 -19.72 -17.14
N LYS A 183 -2.27 -19.63 -16.04
CA LYS A 183 -2.12 -20.74 -15.09
C LYS A 183 -3.35 -20.94 -14.19
N GLU A 184 -4.19 -19.91 -14.03
CA GLU A 184 -5.43 -20.00 -13.24
C GLU A 184 -6.60 -20.58 -14.02
N ASN A 185 -6.55 -20.62 -15.36
CA ASN A 185 -7.60 -21.19 -16.21
C ASN A 185 -7.43 -22.69 -16.51
N VAL A 186 -6.48 -23.38 -15.89
CA VAL A 186 -6.14 -24.80 -16.14
C VAL A 186 -6.23 -25.65 -14.86
N ALA A 187 -6.93 -25.16 -13.83
CA ALA A 187 -7.17 -25.93 -12.60
C ALA A 187 -8.65 -26.09 -12.34
#